data_a9bd3c0735a4fe22bd79a8dac72ccabd
#
_entry.id   a9bd3c0735a4fe22bd79a8dac72ccabd
#
_cell.length_a   1.000
_cell.length_b   1.000
_cell.length_c   1.000
_cell.angle_alpha   90.00
_cell.angle_beta   90.00
_cell.angle_gamma   90.00
#
_symmetry.space_group_name_H-M   'P 1'
#
loop_
_entity.id
_entity.type
_entity.pdbx_description
1 polymer ?
#
loop_
_entity_poly.entity_id
_entity_poly.type
_entity_poly.pdbx_seq_one_letter_code
_entity_poly.pdbx_strand_id
1 'polypeptide(L)'
;MKKLGINFLLILLLFVNACSSIPTNTSNSCSIFDERYLWYKHAKKSEKKWGTPVYLQLAIIKMESGFDWLAKPPRQKLFKIVPYKRPSSSFGYSQAVKGTWKQYKTETGNKFATRTRFKDSVDFIGWYTTKTEKILKVSKTD
;
A
#
# COMPACT_ATOMS: atom_id res chain seq x y z
N MET A 1 -19.26 40.38 8.49
CA MET A 1 -18.57 39.64 7.42
C MET A 1 -17.22 39.03 7.83
N LYS A 2 -16.42 39.62 8.74
CA LYS A 2 -15.12 39.04 9.20
C LYS A 2 -15.20 37.74 9.98
N LYS A 3 -16.25 37.50 10.78
CA LYS A 3 -16.44 36.26 11.59
C LYS A 3 -16.73 35.01 10.74
N LEU A 4 -17.39 35.15 9.58
CA LEU A 4 -17.72 34.03 8.70
C LEU A 4 -16.45 33.46 8.02
N GLY A 5 -15.51 34.32 7.66
CA GLY A 5 -14.22 33.89 7.06
C GLY A 5 -13.30 33.14 8.02
N ILE A 6 -13.30 33.52 9.32
CA ILE A 6 -12.49 32.88 10.35
C ILE A 6 -13.01 31.45 10.63
N ASN A 7 -14.35 31.30 10.70
CA ASN A 7 -14.95 29.97 10.90
C ASN A 7 -14.71 29.03 9.71
N PHE A 8 -14.77 29.55 8.48
CA PHE A 8 -14.46 28.76 7.28
C PHE A 8 -12.98 28.34 7.23
N LEU A 9 -12.06 29.20 7.63
CA LEU A 9 -10.64 28.90 7.71
C LEU A 9 -10.33 27.87 8.80
N LEU A 10 -11.01 27.93 9.98
CA LEU A 10 -10.87 26.97 11.05
C LEU A 10 -11.42 25.57 10.64
N ILE A 11 -12.53 25.51 9.91
CA ILE A 11 -13.07 24.26 9.39
C ILE A 11 -12.11 23.66 8.34
N LEU A 12 -11.52 24.45 7.47
CA LEU A 12 -10.56 24.00 6.48
C LEU A 12 -9.30 23.41 7.12
N LEU A 13 -8.82 24.00 8.24
CA LEU A 13 -7.66 23.50 8.99
C LEU A 13 -7.90 22.13 9.66
N LEU A 14 -9.14 21.79 10.01
CA LEU A 14 -9.50 20.49 10.60
C LEU A 14 -9.41 19.33 9.61
N PHE A 15 -9.49 19.58 8.30
CA PHE A 15 -9.38 18.56 7.27
C PHE A 15 -7.95 18.20 6.86
N VAL A 16 -6.94 18.94 7.31
CA VAL A 16 -5.55 18.72 6.89
C VAL A 16 -4.87 17.56 7.62
N ASN A 17 -5.44 17.05 8.71
CA ASN A 17 -4.87 15.96 9.51
C ASN A 17 -5.21 14.54 9.03
N ALA A 18 -5.85 14.38 7.89
CA ALA A 18 -6.20 13.07 7.31
C ALA A 18 -5.05 12.43 6.51
N CYS A 19 -3.79 12.85 6.70
CA CYS A 19 -2.65 12.17 6.12
C CYS A 19 -2.51 10.78 6.74
N SER A 20 -2.58 9.75 5.90
CA SER A 20 -2.32 8.36 6.28
C SER A 20 -0.90 8.22 6.79
N SER A 21 -0.69 8.42 8.09
CA SER A 21 0.60 8.20 8.73
C SER A 21 0.92 6.70 8.79
N ILE A 22 2.21 6.37 8.81
CA ILE A 22 2.69 5.01 9.09
C ILE A 22 2.24 4.63 10.50
N PRO A 23 1.75 3.37 10.74
CA PRO A 23 1.42 2.91 12.08
C PRO A 23 2.62 3.04 13.03
N THR A 24 2.36 3.42 14.28
CA THR A 24 3.44 3.66 15.28
C THR A 24 4.19 2.40 15.63
N ASN A 25 3.51 1.26 15.70
CA ASN A 25 4.13 -0.05 15.95
C ASN A 25 3.86 -1.02 14.79
N THR A 26 4.76 -1.03 13.80
CA THR A 26 4.66 -1.93 12.64
C THR A 26 5.15 -3.35 12.90
N SER A 27 5.60 -3.67 14.11
CA SER A 27 6.06 -5.01 14.49
C SER A 27 4.95 -5.86 15.11
N ASN A 28 3.84 -5.25 15.50
CA ASN A 28 2.70 -5.92 16.11
C ASN A 28 1.45 -5.74 15.25
N SER A 29 0.91 -6.83 14.71
CA SER A 29 -0.28 -6.81 13.85
C SER A 29 -1.53 -6.28 14.57
N CYS A 30 -1.70 -6.58 15.87
CA CYS A 30 -2.81 -6.05 16.65
C CYS A 30 -2.73 -4.53 16.75
N SER A 31 -1.55 -3.98 17.09
CA SER A 31 -1.35 -2.53 17.16
C SER A 31 -1.62 -1.84 15.82
N ILE A 32 -1.22 -2.46 14.69
CA ILE A 32 -1.53 -1.94 13.36
C ILE A 32 -3.05 -1.85 13.16
N PHE A 33 -3.80 -2.89 13.53
CA PHE A 33 -5.24 -2.93 13.31
C PHE A 33 -6.03 -2.09 14.31
N ASP A 34 -5.52 -1.89 15.53
CA ASP A 34 -6.09 -0.95 16.50
C ASP A 34 -6.01 0.50 15.98
N GLU A 35 -4.86 0.89 15.42
CA GLU A 35 -4.71 2.20 14.79
C GLU A 35 -5.45 2.32 13.45
N ARG A 36 -5.59 1.22 12.71
CA ARG A 36 -6.12 1.15 11.35
C ARG A 36 -7.20 0.07 11.20
N TYR A 37 -8.26 0.20 11.95
CA TYR A 37 -9.36 -0.77 12.00
C TYR A 37 -9.84 -1.27 10.63
N LEU A 38 -10.00 -0.38 9.64
CA LEU A 38 -10.44 -0.78 8.29
C LEU A 38 -9.41 -1.64 7.55
N TRP A 39 -8.14 -1.60 7.94
CA TRP A 39 -7.11 -2.41 7.30
C TRP A 39 -7.31 -3.90 7.53
N TYR A 40 -7.72 -4.28 8.74
CA TYR A 40 -8.07 -5.68 9.02
C TYR A 40 -9.19 -6.17 8.10
N LYS A 41 -10.27 -5.39 7.98
CA LYS A 41 -11.40 -5.71 7.10
C LYS A 41 -10.96 -5.87 5.63
N HIS A 42 -10.08 -5.01 5.15
CA HIS A 42 -9.56 -5.08 3.78
C HIS A 42 -8.65 -6.28 3.57
N ALA A 43 -7.76 -6.57 4.51
CA ALA A 43 -6.85 -7.72 4.46
C ALA A 43 -7.63 -9.05 4.53
N LYS A 44 -8.63 -9.16 5.42
CA LYS A 44 -9.52 -10.34 5.48
C LYS A 44 -10.34 -10.54 4.21
N LYS A 45 -10.81 -9.46 3.58
CA LYS A 45 -11.50 -9.55 2.29
C LYS A 45 -10.58 -10.06 1.20
N SER A 46 -9.33 -9.60 1.15
CA SER A 46 -8.31 -10.09 0.22
C SER A 46 -7.97 -11.57 0.48
N GLU A 47 -7.77 -11.96 1.75
CA GLU A 47 -7.54 -13.35 2.14
C GLU A 47 -8.67 -14.27 1.66
N LYS A 48 -9.94 -13.88 1.91
CA LYS A 48 -11.11 -14.67 1.45
C LYS A 48 -11.15 -14.82 -0.08
N LYS A 49 -10.74 -13.78 -0.82
CA LYS A 49 -10.77 -13.77 -2.30
C LYS A 49 -9.62 -14.54 -2.93
N TRP A 50 -8.42 -14.42 -2.36
CA TRP A 50 -7.18 -14.89 -2.98
C TRP A 50 -6.49 -16.03 -2.22
N GLY A 51 -6.95 -16.35 -1.00
CA GLY A 51 -6.32 -17.35 -0.15
C GLY A 51 -4.99 -16.91 0.50
N THR A 52 -4.53 -15.70 0.28
CA THR A 52 -3.29 -15.19 0.87
C THR A 52 -3.54 -14.75 2.31
N PRO A 53 -2.94 -15.39 3.34
CA PRO A 53 -3.20 -15.10 4.75
C PRO A 53 -2.90 -13.62 5.10
N VAL A 54 -3.67 -13.06 6.05
CA VAL A 54 -3.50 -11.66 6.50
C VAL A 54 -2.08 -11.38 6.95
N TYR A 55 -1.48 -12.30 7.75
CA TYR A 55 -0.11 -12.11 8.24
C TYR A 55 0.91 -11.98 7.12
N LEU A 56 0.74 -12.77 6.04
CA LEU A 56 1.63 -12.73 4.88
C LEU A 56 1.46 -11.42 4.10
N GLN A 57 0.23 -10.93 3.93
CA GLN A 57 -0.03 -9.63 3.31
C GLN A 57 0.67 -8.49 4.06
N LEU A 58 0.57 -8.49 5.42
CA LEU A 58 1.23 -7.49 6.25
C LEU A 58 2.76 -7.61 6.19
N ALA A 59 3.30 -8.84 6.22
CA ALA A 59 4.74 -9.08 6.12
C ALA A 59 5.30 -8.53 4.80
N ILE A 60 4.62 -8.78 3.68
CA ILE A 60 5.00 -8.24 2.38
C ILE A 60 4.99 -6.70 2.41
N ILE A 61 3.92 -6.07 2.88
CA ILE A 61 3.85 -4.59 2.97
C ILE A 61 4.95 -4.04 3.87
N LYS A 62 5.23 -4.70 5.00
CA LYS A 62 6.31 -4.30 5.90
C LYS A 62 7.67 -4.33 5.21
N MET A 63 7.97 -5.39 4.48
CA MET A 63 9.23 -5.55 3.76
C MET A 63 9.37 -4.59 2.58
N GLU A 64 8.27 -4.37 1.84
CA GLU A 64 8.28 -3.58 0.61
C GLU A 64 8.31 -2.06 0.87
N SER A 65 7.57 -1.58 1.86
CA SER A 65 7.38 -0.14 2.08
C SER A 65 7.46 0.33 3.54
N GLY A 66 7.55 -0.60 4.51
CA GLY A 66 7.41 -0.23 5.92
C GLY A 66 6.06 0.44 6.23
N PHE A 67 5.01 0.11 5.49
CA PHE A 67 3.68 0.75 5.55
C PHE A 67 3.64 2.20 5.07
N ASP A 68 4.67 2.68 4.37
CA ASP A 68 4.63 3.99 3.73
C ASP A 68 3.88 3.91 2.38
N TRP A 69 2.76 4.63 2.30
CA TRP A 69 1.92 4.68 1.09
C TRP A 69 2.53 5.46 -0.07
N LEU A 70 3.55 6.29 0.19
CA LEU A 70 4.30 7.05 -0.80
C LEU A 70 5.69 6.48 -1.07
N ALA A 71 6.02 5.32 -0.50
CA ALA A 71 7.33 4.69 -0.66
C ALA A 71 7.74 4.59 -2.13
N LYS A 72 8.97 4.96 -2.40
CA LYS A 72 9.61 4.90 -3.73
C LYS A 72 11.05 4.42 -3.59
N PRO A 73 11.57 3.67 -4.55
CA PRO A 73 12.99 3.33 -4.57
C PRO A 73 13.86 4.59 -4.51
N PRO A 74 14.99 4.55 -3.81
CA PRO A 74 15.93 5.68 -3.78
C PRO A 74 16.42 5.99 -5.19
N ARG A 75 16.74 7.26 -5.45
CA ARG A 75 17.35 7.65 -6.73
C ARG A 75 18.81 7.20 -6.77
N GLN A 76 19.22 6.65 -7.89
CA GLN A 76 20.63 6.47 -8.16
C GLN A 76 21.30 7.85 -8.23
N LYS A 77 22.54 7.92 -7.73
CA LYS A 77 23.33 9.16 -7.75
C LYS A 77 24.39 9.05 -8.82
N LEU A 78 24.42 10.03 -9.74
CA LEU A 78 25.51 10.21 -10.67
C LEU A 78 26.70 10.80 -9.88
N PHE A 79 27.89 10.22 -10.05
CA PHE A 79 29.11 10.60 -9.29
C PHE A 79 28.92 10.63 -7.75
N LYS A 80 27.99 9.79 -7.22
CA LYS A 80 27.64 9.71 -5.78
C LYS A 80 26.99 10.98 -5.19
N ILE A 81 26.81 12.04 -5.96
CA ILE A 81 26.35 13.36 -5.48
C ILE A 81 25.02 13.75 -6.09
N VAL A 82 24.88 13.70 -7.41
CA VAL A 82 23.71 14.21 -8.13
C VAL A 82 22.62 13.17 -8.24
N PRO A 83 21.39 13.36 -7.70
CA PRO A 83 20.27 12.44 -7.88
C PRO A 83 19.87 12.37 -9.36
N TYR A 84 20.00 11.19 -9.97
CA TYR A 84 19.69 11.01 -11.39
C TYR A 84 18.36 10.27 -11.59
N LYS A 85 18.38 8.96 -11.74
CA LYS A 85 17.21 8.16 -12.11
C LYS A 85 16.83 7.18 -11.00
N ARG A 86 15.53 6.82 -10.93
CA ARG A 86 15.10 5.69 -10.08
C ARG A 86 15.33 4.38 -10.82
N PRO A 87 15.85 3.34 -10.15
CA PRO A 87 16.11 2.04 -10.77
C PRO A 87 14.82 1.31 -11.17
N SER A 88 13.71 1.63 -10.54
CA SER A 88 12.42 0.97 -10.71
C SER A 88 11.27 1.96 -10.68
N SER A 89 10.13 1.57 -11.28
CA SER A 89 8.85 2.27 -11.18
C SER A 89 8.00 1.82 -9.98
N SER A 90 8.59 1.07 -9.03
CA SER A 90 7.94 0.62 -7.79
C SER A 90 7.37 1.78 -7.00
N PHE A 91 6.18 1.58 -6.38
CA PHE A 91 5.51 2.65 -5.67
C PHE A 91 4.46 2.14 -4.69
N GLY A 92 4.33 2.84 -3.54
CA GLY A 92 3.28 2.66 -2.55
C GLY A 92 3.46 1.44 -1.68
N TYR A 93 2.41 0.99 -1.01
CA TYR A 93 2.45 -0.08 -0.01
C TYR A 93 3.09 -1.38 -0.51
N SER A 94 2.72 -1.85 -1.69
CA SER A 94 3.17 -3.13 -2.25
C SER A 94 4.38 -3.02 -3.18
N GLN A 95 4.96 -1.83 -3.35
CA GLN A 95 6.06 -1.55 -4.28
C GLN A 95 5.87 -2.15 -5.68
N ALA A 96 4.61 -2.31 -6.10
CA ALA A 96 4.28 -2.82 -7.41
C ALA A 96 4.83 -1.90 -8.52
N VAL A 97 5.48 -2.49 -9.54
CA VAL A 97 5.93 -1.74 -10.71
C VAL A 97 4.75 -1.43 -11.65
N LYS A 98 4.88 -0.39 -12.48
CA LYS A 98 3.79 0.09 -13.36
C LYS A 98 3.22 -1.01 -14.26
N GLY A 99 4.07 -1.85 -14.86
CA GLY A 99 3.64 -2.93 -15.76
C GLY A 99 2.78 -3.96 -15.04
N THR A 100 3.26 -4.49 -13.92
CA THR A 100 2.54 -5.49 -13.11
C THR A 100 1.25 -4.92 -12.53
N TRP A 101 1.25 -3.64 -12.10
CA TRP A 101 0.05 -2.98 -11.64
C TRP A 101 -1.01 -2.79 -12.74
N LYS A 102 -0.58 -2.49 -13.96
CA LYS A 102 -1.48 -2.42 -15.12
C LYS A 102 -2.11 -3.78 -15.40
N GLN A 103 -1.30 -4.84 -15.40
CA GLN A 103 -1.76 -6.22 -15.59
C GLN A 103 -2.81 -6.61 -14.53
N TYR A 104 -2.52 -6.37 -13.25
CA TYR A 104 -3.49 -6.58 -12.17
C TYR A 104 -4.82 -5.89 -12.42
N LYS A 105 -4.78 -4.60 -12.78
CA LYS A 105 -6.01 -3.83 -13.07
C LYS A 105 -6.81 -4.41 -14.24
N THR A 106 -6.13 -4.88 -15.27
CA THR A 106 -6.76 -5.49 -16.44
C THR A 106 -7.37 -6.84 -16.09
N GLU A 107 -6.62 -7.72 -15.42
CA GLU A 107 -7.07 -9.08 -15.10
C GLU A 107 -8.19 -9.10 -14.04
N THR A 108 -8.20 -8.16 -13.10
CA THR A 108 -9.21 -8.10 -12.03
C THR A 108 -10.39 -7.18 -12.33
N GLY A 109 -10.34 -6.40 -13.40
CA GLY A 109 -11.34 -5.37 -13.71
C GLY A 109 -11.31 -4.16 -12.76
N ASN A 110 -10.36 -4.07 -11.82
CA ASN A 110 -10.28 -3.00 -10.83
C ASN A 110 -9.62 -1.73 -11.42
N LYS A 111 -10.30 -1.08 -12.36
CA LYS A 111 -9.78 0.06 -13.13
C LYS A 111 -9.34 1.25 -12.26
N PHE A 112 -9.98 1.45 -11.10
CA PHE A 112 -9.74 2.58 -10.19
C PHE A 112 -8.78 2.25 -9.04
N ALA A 113 -8.14 1.08 -9.05
CA ALA A 113 -7.15 0.73 -8.05
C ALA A 113 -5.94 1.66 -8.09
N THR A 114 -5.46 2.06 -6.91
CA THR A 114 -4.25 2.89 -6.75
C THR A 114 -3.24 2.21 -5.83
N ARG A 115 -1.95 2.35 -6.13
CA ARG A 115 -0.86 1.75 -5.34
C ARG A 115 -0.68 2.38 -3.96
N THR A 116 -1.36 3.50 -3.71
CA THR A 116 -1.30 4.27 -2.45
C THR A 116 -2.44 3.94 -1.50
N ARG A 117 -3.44 3.16 -1.90
CA ARG A 117 -4.52 2.73 -1.02
C ARG A 117 -4.26 1.33 -0.49
N PHE A 118 -4.30 1.17 0.83
CA PHE A 118 -4.05 -0.11 1.49
C PHE A 118 -4.95 -1.24 0.95
N LYS A 119 -6.26 -0.99 0.80
CA LYS A 119 -7.21 -1.99 0.28
C LYS A 119 -6.84 -2.52 -1.11
N ASP A 120 -6.33 -1.65 -1.98
CA ASP A 120 -5.95 -2.05 -3.34
C ASP A 120 -4.60 -2.79 -3.34
N SER A 121 -3.71 -2.43 -2.42
CA SER A 121 -2.42 -3.06 -2.27
C SER A 121 -2.52 -4.48 -1.70
N VAL A 122 -3.40 -4.72 -0.71
CA VAL A 122 -3.62 -6.09 -0.20
C VAL A 122 -4.36 -6.95 -1.24
N ASP A 123 -5.28 -6.41 -2.02
CA ASP A 123 -5.93 -7.13 -3.12
C ASP A 123 -4.92 -7.47 -4.24
N PHE A 124 -4.02 -6.54 -4.58
CA PHE A 124 -2.90 -6.78 -5.50
C PHE A 124 -1.96 -7.88 -4.99
N ILE A 125 -1.56 -7.83 -3.71
CA ILE A 125 -0.69 -8.86 -3.11
C ILE A 125 -1.36 -10.23 -3.22
N GLY A 126 -2.65 -10.32 -2.91
CA GLY A 126 -3.41 -11.56 -3.04
C GLY A 126 -3.43 -12.10 -4.47
N TRP A 127 -3.71 -11.26 -5.44
CA TRP A 127 -3.67 -11.61 -6.86
C TRP A 127 -2.27 -12.07 -7.29
N TYR A 128 -1.24 -11.32 -6.91
CA TYR A 128 0.14 -11.58 -7.31
C TYR A 128 0.67 -12.89 -6.73
N THR A 129 0.46 -13.15 -5.45
CA THR A 129 0.87 -14.39 -4.78
C THR A 129 0.16 -15.60 -5.36
N THR A 130 -1.16 -15.50 -5.65
CA THR A 130 -1.91 -16.58 -6.30
C THR A 130 -1.39 -16.88 -7.70
N LYS A 131 -1.00 -15.86 -8.45
CA LYS A 131 -0.41 -16.05 -9.79
C LYS A 131 0.98 -16.69 -9.71
N THR A 132 1.80 -16.26 -8.77
CA THR A 132 3.14 -16.81 -8.53
C THR A 132 3.07 -18.26 -8.09
N GLU A 133 2.17 -18.60 -7.17
CA GLU A 133 1.91 -19.96 -6.72
C GLU A 133 1.60 -20.91 -7.89
N LYS A 134 0.70 -20.49 -8.79
CA LYS A 134 0.35 -21.27 -9.98
C LYS A 134 1.54 -21.50 -10.92
N ILE A 135 2.40 -20.47 -11.08
CA ILE A 135 3.59 -20.56 -11.96
C ILE A 135 4.65 -21.47 -11.34
N LEU A 136 4.90 -21.33 -10.05
CA LEU A 136 5.95 -22.06 -9.34
C LEU A 136 5.49 -23.44 -8.84
N LYS A 137 4.19 -23.73 -8.87
CA LYS A 137 3.57 -24.96 -8.31
C LYS A 137 3.89 -25.17 -6.82
N VAL A 138 4.04 -24.09 -6.07
CA VAL A 138 4.29 -24.08 -4.62
C VAL A 138 3.10 -23.47 -3.87
N SER A 139 2.90 -23.87 -2.61
CA SER A 139 1.87 -23.28 -1.75
C SER A 139 2.32 -21.95 -1.16
N LYS A 140 1.37 -21.08 -0.77
CA LYS A 140 1.63 -19.82 -0.06
C LYS A 140 2.06 -20.01 1.39
N THR A 141 1.92 -21.21 1.91
CA THR A 141 2.12 -21.56 3.32
C THR A 141 3.32 -22.49 3.54
N ASP A 142 4.01 -22.87 2.49
CA ASP A 142 5.21 -23.72 2.54
C ASP A 142 6.51 -22.92 2.68
#